data_a04539e6707691e56e0a6c77061a42ce
#
_entry.id   a04539e6707691e56e0a6c77061a42ce
#
_cell.length_a   1.000
_cell.length_b   1.000
_cell.length_c   1.000
_cell.angle_alpha   90.00
_cell.angle_beta   90.00
_cell.angle_gamma   90.00
#
_symmetry.space_group_name_H-M   'P 1'
#
loop_
_entity.id
_entity.type
_entity.pdbx_description
1 polymer ?
#
loop_
_entity_poly.entity_id
_entity_poly.type
_entity_poly.pdbx_seq_one_letter_code
_entity_poly.pdbx_strand_id
1 'polypeptide(L)'
;MLSLKNSLVVLRKTNALIDGHFILSSGLHSPSYVQCAKLLSFPNKSEKFTKSLAIKIKKTFKNIDLILSPAMGGIVIGYEIGRVLKKETIFCERVKGNFMLRRGFYIKKKSRVLIIE
;
A
#
# COMPACT_ATOMS: atom_id res chain seq x y z
N MET A 1 -13.08 -2.27 12.81
CA MET A 1 -12.69 -1.88 11.44
C MET A 1 -12.99 -0.40 11.23
N LEU A 2 -12.17 0.30 10.50
CA LEU A 2 -12.35 1.73 10.24
C LEU A 2 -13.54 1.95 9.28
N SER A 3 -14.46 2.86 9.64
CA SER A 3 -15.59 3.21 8.78
C SER A 3 -15.16 4.11 7.63
N LEU A 4 -15.92 4.12 6.53
CA LEU A 4 -15.67 5.01 5.40
C LEU A 4 -15.61 6.48 5.84
N LYS A 5 -16.59 6.91 6.65
CA LYS A 5 -16.64 8.29 7.17
C LYS A 5 -15.36 8.66 7.92
N ASN A 6 -14.92 7.81 8.84
CA ASN A 6 -13.71 8.06 9.62
C ASN A 6 -12.45 8.02 8.75
N SER A 7 -12.43 7.14 7.75
CA SER A 7 -11.34 7.08 6.77
C SER A 7 -11.19 8.40 6.02
N LEU A 8 -12.27 8.93 5.49
CA LEU A 8 -12.26 10.20 4.76
C LEU A 8 -11.82 11.38 5.64
N VAL A 9 -12.28 11.43 6.90
CA VAL A 9 -11.85 12.47 7.85
C VAL A 9 -10.33 12.44 8.05
N VAL A 10 -9.75 11.27 8.27
CA VAL A 10 -8.31 11.15 8.50
C VAL A 10 -7.51 11.47 7.23
N LEU A 11 -7.97 10.97 6.07
CA LEU A 11 -7.32 11.26 4.78
C LEU A 11 -7.29 12.78 4.49
N ARG A 12 -8.37 13.50 4.77
CA ARG A 12 -8.41 14.96 4.61
C ARG A 12 -7.51 15.68 5.62
N LYS A 13 -7.55 15.29 6.89
CA LYS A 13 -6.70 15.88 7.95
C LYS A 13 -5.20 15.68 7.72
N THR A 14 -4.81 14.66 7.00
CA THR A 14 -3.42 14.40 6.65
C THR A 14 -3.01 14.98 5.28
N ASN A 15 -3.93 15.67 4.60
CA ASN A 15 -3.76 16.09 3.21
C ASN A 15 -3.45 14.95 2.23
N ALA A 16 -3.82 13.72 2.61
CA ALA A 16 -3.75 12.57 1.72
C ALA A 16 -4.86 12.60 0.67
N LEU A 17 -6.02 13.14 1.02
CA LEU A 17 -7.13 13.39 0.09
C LEU A 17 -7.35 14.89 0.01
N ILE A 18 -7.19 15.44 -1.18
CA ILE A 18 -7.39 16.87 -1.46
C ILE A 18 -8.39 17.04 -2.61
N ASP A 19 -9.20 18.11 -2.51
CA ASP A 19 -10.15 18.49 -3.53
C ASP A 19 -9.58 19.63 -4.38
N GLY A 20 -9.96 19.67 -5.64
CA GLY A 20 -9.46 20.68 -6.58
C GLY A 20 -9.72 20.27 -8.03
N HIS A 21 -8.84 20.69 -8.91
CA HIS A 21 -8.84 20.25 -10.31
C HIS A 21 -7.45 19.67 -10.62
N PHE A 22 -7.41 18.37 -10.86
CA PHE A 22 -6.18 17.63 -11.09
C PHE A 22 -6.19 16.98 -12.46
N ILE A 23 -5.05 17.01 -13.14
CA ILE A 23 -4.80 16.25 -14.35
C ILE A 23 -3.97 15.04 -13.95
N LEU A 24 -4.54 13.84 -14.11
CA LEU A 24 -3.89 12.59 -13.77
C LEU A 24 -2.83 12.20 -14.81
N SER A 25 -1.96 11.26 -14.48
CA SER A 25 -0.94 10.75 -15.41
C SER A 25 -1.54 10.13 -16.69
N SER A 26 -2.79 9.66 -16.61
CA SER A 26 -3.57 9.18 -17.76
C SER A 26 -4.03 10.30 -18.71
N GLY A 27 -3.90 11.58 -18.32
CA GLY A 27 -4.48 12.74 -19.01
C GLY A 27 -5.94 13.02 -18.62
N LEU A 28 -6.58 12.18 -17.84
CA LEU A 28 -7.93 12.40 -17.34
C LEU A 28 -7.94 13.44 -16.23
N HIS A 29 -9.05 14.16 -16.10
CA HIS A 29 -9.25 15.16 -15.06
C HIS A 29 -10.00 14.55 -13.87
N SER A 30 -9.65 15.00 -12.66
CA SER A 30 -10.31 14.56 -11.42
C SER A 30 -10.55 15.75 -10.50
N PRO A 31 -11.71 15.80 -9.80
CA PRO A 31 -11.98 16.81 -8.77
C PRO A 31 -11.28 16.49 -7.45
N SER A 32 -10.64 15.35 -7.32
CA SER A 32 -9.92 14.94 -6.12
C SER A 32 -8.63 14.21 -6.47
N TYR A 33 -7.67 14.29 -5.56
CA TYR A 33 -6.39 13.60 -5.67
C TYR A 33 -6.05 12.92 -4.36
N VAL A 34 -5.57 11.68 -4.45
CA VAL A 34 -5.13 10.90 -3.28
C VAL A 34 -3.63 10.69 -3.35
N GLN A 35 -2.94 11.13 -2.28
CA GLN A 35 -1.51 10.87 -2.08
C GLN A 35 -1.32 10.11 -0.77
N CYS A 36 -1.31 8.79 -0.86
CA CYS A 36 -1.24 7.90 0.30
C CYS A 36 0.03 8.11 1.15
N ALA A 37 1.13 8.53 0.54
CA ALA A 37 2.36 8.85 1.27
C ALA A 37 2.15 9.90 2.37
N LYS A 38 1.21 10.83 2.18
CA LYS A 38 0.84 11.83 3.20
C LYS A 38 0.21 11.20 4.43
N LEU A 39 -0.66 10.22 4.27
CA LEU A 39 -1.19 9.45 5.39
C LEU A 39 -0.09 8.61 6.05
N LEU A 40 0.69 7.92 5.25
CA LEU A 40 1.73 7.00 5.72
C LEU A 40 2.88 7.72 6.43
N SER A 41 3.05 9.03 6.20
CA SER A 41 4.01 9.84 6.95
C SER A 41 3.64 10.02 8.42
N PHE A 42 2.41 9.65 8.82
CA PHE A 42 1.95 9.65 10.21
C PHE A 42 1.67 8.22 10.68
N PRO A 43 2.68 7.48 11.19
CA PRO A 43 2.50 6.08 11.58
C PRO A 43 1.31 5.82 12.50
N ASN A 44 1.11 6.67 13.50
CA ASN A 44 -0.01 6.54 14.44
C ASN A 44 -1.39 6.67 13.79
N LYS A 45 -1.50 7.51 12.76
CA LYS A 45 -2.77 7.71 12.03
C LYS A 45 -3.00 6.61 11.02
N SER A 46 -1.94 6.14 10.36
CA SER A 46 -2.03 5.07 9.37
C SER A 46 -2.28 3.70 9.99
N GLU A 47 -1.90 3.49 11.25
CA GLU A 47 -2.06 2.21 11.93
C GLU A 47 -3.50 1.65 11.87
N LYS A 48 -4.50 2.50 12.07
CA LYS A 48 -5.91 2.09 12.00
C LYS A 48 -6.31 1.63 10.60
N PHE A 49 -5.77 2.29 9.56
CA PHE A 49 -5.99 1.89 8.17
C PHE A 49 -5.36 0.54 7.88
N THR A 50 -4.11 0.38 8.25
CA THR A 50 -3.36 -0.86 7.98
C THR A 50 -3.94 -2.04 8.73
N LYS A 51 -4.36 -1.87 9.98
CA LYS A 51 -5.09 -2.90 10.72
C LYS A 51 -6.42 -3.27 10.05
N SER A 52 -7.20 -2.28 9.61
CA SER A 52 -8.46 -2.53 8.89
C SER A 52 -8.22 -3.26 7.56
N LEU A 53 -7.20 -2.86 6.81
CA LEU A 53 -6.82 -3.52 5.57
C LEU A 53 -6.35 -4.96 5.83
N ALA A 54 -5.54 -5.18 6.86
CA ALA A 54 -5.08 -6.51 7.24
C ALA A 54 -6.23 -7.46 7.58
N ILE A 55 -7.29 -6.97 8.24
CA ILE A 55 -8.50 -7.76 8.51
C ILE A 55 -9.17 -8.20 7.20
N LYS A 56 -9.32 -7.28 6.25
CA LYS A 56 -9.89 -7.59 4.92
C LYS A 56 -9.01 -8.59 4.18
N ILE A 57 -7.70 -8.40 4.19
CA ILE A 57 -6.75 -9.31 3.54
C ILE A 57 -6.90 -10.73 4.10
N LYS A 58 -6.92 -10.89 5.43
CA LYS A 58 -7.08 -12.20 6.07
C LYS A 58 -8.40 -12.89 5.71
N LYS A 59 -9.46 -12.12 5.50
CA LYS A 59 -10.77 -12.67 5.09
C LYS A 59 -10.76 -13.12 3.62
N THR A 60 -10.09 -12.38 2.77
CA THR A 60 -10.13 -12.57 1.30
C THR A 60 -9.07 -13.57 0.83
N PHE A 61 -7.87 -13.46 1.36
CA PHE A 61 -6.71 -14.25 0.90
C PHE A 61 -6.25 -15.21 1.99
N LYS A 62 -6.13 -16.47 1.62
CA LYS A 62 -5.65 -17.52 2.52
C LYS A 62 -4.25 -17.97 2.14
N ASN A 63 -3.50 -18.41 3.14
CA ASN A 63 -2.18 -19.03 2.94
C ASN A 63 -1.20 -18.12 2.17
N ILE A 64 -1.14 -16.84 2.55
CA ILE A 64 -0.15 -15.91 2.03
C ILE A 64 1.22 -16.32 2.59
N ASP A 65 2.20 -16.53 1.70
CA ASP A 65 3.57 -16.87 2.08
C ASP A 65 4.44 -15.62 2.19
N LEU A 66 4.22 -14.65 1.29
CA LEU A 66 5.10 -13.52 1.07
C LEU A 66 4.31 -12.30 0.64
N ILE A 67 4.75 -11.12 1.06
CA ILE A 67 4.26 -9.84 0.55
C ILE A 67 5.33 -9.25 -0.37
N LEU A 68 4.89 -8.80 -1.54
CA LEU A 68 5.71 -8.09 -2.52
C LEU A 68 5.14 -6.70 -2.75
N SER A 69 5.99 -5.70 -2.65
CA SER A 69 5.61 -4.32 -2.90
C SER A 69 6.44 -3.70 -4.01
N PRO A 70 5.84 -3.03 -4.97
CA PRO A 70 6.61 -2.27 -5.96
C PRO A 70 7.17 -0.99 -5.34
N ALA A 71 8.45 -0.75 -5.54
CA ALA A 71 9.06 0.52 -5.20
C ALA A 71 8.50 1.62 -6.12
N MET A 72 8.38 2.81 -5.64
CA MET A 72 8.66 3.29 -4.29
C MET A 72 7.39 3.30 -3.43
N GLY A 73 6.23 3.56 -4.01
CA GLY A 73 4.97 3.83 -3.33
C GLY A 73 4.45 2.68 -2.47
N GLY A 74 4.73 1.44 -2.87
CA GLY A 74 4.27 0.25 -2.15
C GLY A 74 5.12 -0.14 -0.95
N ILE A 75 6.35 0.39 -0.82
CA ILE A 75 7.30 -0.10 0.20
C ILE A 75 6.79 0.13 1.62
N VAL A 76 6.39 1.36 1.95
CA VAL A 76 5.98 1.71 3.31
C VAL A 76 4.72 0.94 3.72
N ILE A 77 3.69 0.97 2.88
CA ILE A 77 2.43 0.25 3.16
C ILE A 77 2.65 -1.27 3.20
N GLY A 78 3.45 -1.79 2.29
CA GLY A 78 3.78 -3.21 2.26
C GLY A 78 4.48 -3.66 3.53
N TYR A 79 5.49 -2.93 3.97
CA TYR A 79 6.19 -3.22 5.23
C TYR A 79 5.24 -3.22 6.42
N GLU A 80 4.37 -2.23 6.52
CA GLU A 80 3.43 -2.13 7.63
C GLU A 80 2.38 -3.25 7.61
N ILE A 81 1.87 -3.62 6.45
CA ILE A 81 0.97 -4.78 6.30
C ILE A 81 1.71 -6.07 6.66
N GLY A 82 2.95 -6.21 6.22
CA GLY A 82 3.79 -7.35 6.58
C GLY A 82 3.98 -7.49 8.09
N ARG A 83 4.23 -6.37 8.76
CA ARG A 83 4.34 -6.33 10.22
C ARG A 83 3.05 -6.80 10.90
N VAL A 84 1.90 -6.29 10.47
CA VAL A 84 0.59 -6.66 11.05
C VAL A 84 0.22 -8.12 10.76
N LEU A 85 0.52 -8.61 9.55
CA LEU A 85 0.26 -9.99 9.16
C LEU A 85 1.33 -10.97 9.63
N LYS A 86 2.45 -10.47 10.14
CA LYS A 86 3.65 -11.26 10.51
C LYS A 86 4.14 -12.11 9.34
N LYS A 87 4.31 -11.46 8.18
CA LYS A 87 4.78 -12.08 6.95
C LYS A 87 6.05 -11.39 6.45
N GLU A 88 6.95 -12.19 5.88
CA GLU A 88 8.09 -11.66 5.14
C GLU A 88 7.60 -10.69 4.06
N THR A 89 8.26 -9.56 3.96
CA THR A 89 7.91 -8.52 3.00
C THR A 89 9.14 -8.09 2.25
N ILE A 90 9.09 -8.21 0.93
CA ILE A 90 10.13 -7.80 0.01
C ILE A 90 9.59 -6.74 -0.95
N PHE A 91 10.48 -6.11 -1.69
CA PHE A 91 10.07 -5.15 -2.72
C PHE A 91 10.83 -5.36 -4.01
N CYS A 92 10.19 -4.97 -5.12
CA CYS A 92 10.79 -4.94 -6.44
C CYS A 92 11.00 -3.49 -6.88
N GLU A 93 11.93 -3.30 -7.80
CA GLU A 93 12.35 -1.99 -8.30
C GLU A 93 12.27 -1.95 -9.81
N ARG A 94 11.97 -0.77 -10.38
CA ARG A 94 12.08 -0.59 -11.82
C ARG A 94 13.54 -0.42 -12.23
N VAL A 95 13.96 -1.28 -13.13
CA VAL A 95 15.27 -1.20 -13.79
C VAL A 95 15.02 -1.18 -15.29
N LYS A 96 15.39 -0.09 -15.96
CA LYS A 96 15.14 0.10 -17.40
C LYS A 96 13.68 -0.19 -17.80
N GLY A 97 12.74 0.31 -16.99
CA GLY A 97 11.29 0.17 -17.24
C GLY A 97 10.65 -1.13 -16.78
N ASN A 98 11.41 -2.11 -16.33
CA ASN A 98 10.89 -3.40 -15.87
C ASN A 98 11.05 -3.57 -14.36
N PHE A 99 10.07 -4.17 -13.70
CA PHE A 99 10.21 -4.55 -12.31
C PHE A 99 11.15 -5.73 -12.16
N MET A 100 12.09 -5.61 -11.24
CA MET A 100 13.10 -6.63 -10.96
C MET A 100 13.24 -6.83 -9.45
N LEU A 101 13.49 -8.07 -9.05
CA LEU A 101 13.96 -8.37 -7.70
C LEU A 101 15.47 -8.12 -7.63
N ARG A 102 15.89 -7.37 -6.62
CA ARG A 102 17.30 -7.03 -6.35
C ARG A 102 17.60 -7.30 -4.88
N ARG A 103 18.79 -6.94 -4.42
CA ARG A 103 19.20 -7.00 -3.00
C ARG A 103 19.15 -8.40 -2.40
N GLY A 104 19.35 -9.42 -3.23
CA GLY A 104 19.27 -10.82 -2.80
C GLY A 104 17.83 -11.32 -2.56
N PHE A 105 16.82 -10.53 -2.86
CA PHE A 105 15.43 -10.98 -2.78
C PHE A 105 15.11 -11.98 -3.88
N TYR A 106 14.44 -13.06 -3.51
CA TYR A 106 13.89 -14.00 -4.46
C TYR A 106 12.55 -14.55 -3.96
N ILE A 107 11.75 -15.05 -4.87
CA ILE A 107 10.47 -15.67 -4.56
C ILE A 107 10.59 -17.17 -4.82
N LYS A 108 10.39 -17.96 -3.77
CA LYS A 108 10.40 -19.41 -3.88
C LYS A 108 9.27 -19.87 -4.81
N LYS A 109 9.60 -20.85 -5.67
CA LYS A 109 8.61 -21.41 -6.59
C LYS A 109 7.36 -21.91 -5.85
N LYS A 110 6.20 -21.68 -6.42
CA LYS A 110 4.88 -22.00 -5.85
C LYS A 110 4.47 -21.18 -4.61
N SER A 111 5.19 -20.14 -4.26
CA SER A 111 4.79 -19.22 -3.19
C SER A 111 3.50 -18.49 -3.56
N ARG A 112 2.63 -18.30 -2.56
CA ARG A 112 1.46 -17.42 -2.68
C ARG A 112 1.87 -16.01 -2.28
N VAL A 113 1.95 -15.14 -3.25
CA VAL A 113 2.45 -13.78 -3.08
C VAL A 113 1.28 -12.80 -3.06
N LEU A 114 1.22 -12.00 -2.01
CA LEU A 114 0.31 -10.86 -1.95
C LEU A 114 1.05 -9.61 -2.41
N ILE A 115 0.51 -8.95 -3.44
CA ILE A 115 1.05 -7.67 -3.91
C ILE A 115 0.34 -6.54 -3.17
N ILE A 116 1.12 -5.64 -2.60
CA ILE A 116 0.64 -4.42 -1.91
C ILE A 116 1.22 -3.20 -2.62
N GLU A 117 0.35 -2.37 -3.14
CA GLU A 117 0.69 -1.14 -3.85
C GLU A 117 -0.10 0.06 -3.30
#